data_d3ceebb39b4385c7b1b1561f5a2dd67a
#
_entry.id   d3ceebb39b4385c7b1b1561f5a2dd67a
#
_cell.length_a   1.000
_cell.length_b   1.000
_cell.length_c   1.000
_cell.angle_alpha   90.00
_cell.angle_beta   90.00
_cell.angle_gamma   90.00
#
_symmetry.space_group_name_H-M   'P 1'
#
loop_
_entity.id
_entity.type
_entity.pdbx_description
1 polymer ?
#
loop_
_entity_poly.entity_id
_entity_poly.type
_entity_poly.pdbx_seq_one_letter_code
_entity_poly.pdbx_strand_id
1 'polypeptide(L)'
;YNKSDLVNDDTRDQNSVENSIWVSAEHRQGIEELKELIGRLTVTDTMTRRLVGDLIQPGDMVVLVIPIDSAAPKGRLILPQQQVIRDVLETGAMAVVCRDTELEDTLRRLEGKVSLVVTDSQAFAKVMKLVPDDVYLTSFSILMARFKGQLDAAVKGAHVLDRLRGEGQRTAGDEAGKAPKILIAEGCTHHRQCDDIGTVKLPGWIREYTGLEPEFTFVSGTEFPEKLAGYDLVIHCGGCMLNEREMKSRQGRAEQQNIPMTNYGTAIAHMNGILDRSLRIFQTKVNI
;
A
#
# COMPACT_ATOMS: atom_id res chain seq x y z
N TYR A 1 -31.62 -1.75 7.59
CA TYR A 1 -32.43 -0.92 8.49
C TYR A 1 -32.62 -1.63 9.82
N ASN A 2 -32.34 -0.97 10.94
CA ASN A 2 -32.55 -1.51 12.27
C ASN A 2 -33.87 -1.00 12.88
N LYS A 3 -34.30 -1.59 14.02
CA LYS A 3 -35.55 -1.26 14.75
C LYS A 3 -36.82 -1.55 13.93
N SER A 4 -36.83 -2.66 13.21
CA SER A 4 -38.00 -3.09 12.44
C SER A 4 -39.26 -3.29 13.30
N ASP A 5 -39.08 -3.60 14.58
CA ASP A 5 -40.15 -3.71 15.57
C ASP A 5 -40.94 -2.42 15.83
N LEU A 6 -40.36 -1.26 15.48
CA LEU A 6 -41.03 0.06 15.64
C LEU A 6 -41.64 0.57 14.33
N VAL A 7 -41.59 -0.19 13.23
CA VAL A 7 -42.06 0.24 11.91
C VAL A 7 -43.15 -0.68 11.38
N ASN A 8 -44.21 -0.10 10.82
CA ASN A 8 -45.31 -0.85 10.22
C ASN A 8 -44.89 -1.55 8.93
N ASP A 9 -45.54 -2.67 8.59
CA ASP A 9 -45.21 -3.47 7.41
C ASP A 9 -45.32 -2.68 6.10
N ASP A 10 -46.38 -1.83 5.95
CA ASP A 10 -46.53 -0.96 4.78
C ASP A 10 -45.33 -0.04 4.55
N THR A 11 -44.67 0.45 5.63
CA THR A 11 -43.47 1.31 5.54
C THR A 11 -42.23 0.51 5.16
N ARG A 12 -42.17 -0.78 5.54
CA ARG A 12 -41.09 -1.68 5.18
C ARG A 12 -41.12 -1.98 3.68
N ASP A 13 -42.31 -2.26 3.13
CA ASP A 13 -42.50 -2.57 1.71
C ASP A 13 -42.19 -1.37 0.81
N GLN A 14 -42.61 -0.17 1.21
CA GLN A 14 -42.35 1.07 0.47
C GLN A 14 -40.87 1.46 0.42
N ASN A 15 -40.07 1.03 1.40
CA ASN A 15 -38.63 1.35 1.52
C ASN A 15 -37.72 0.15 1.25
N SER A 16 -38.24 -0.90 0.60
CA SER A 16 -37.42 -2.04 0.19
C SER A 16 -36.50 -1.64 -0.97
N VAL A 17 -35.22 -1.62 -0.71
CA VAL A 17 -34.16 -1.29 -1.68
C VAL A 17 -33.34 -2.56 -1.94
N GLU A 18 -32.87 -2.75 -3.14
CA GLU A 18 -31.99 -3.85 -3.50
C GLU A 18 -30.80 -3.93 -2.53
N ASN A 19 -30.46 -5.12 -2.05
CA ASN A 19 -29.41 -5.35 -1.06
C ASN A 19 -29.66 -4.68 0.32
N SER A 20 -30.90 -4.51 0.69
CA SER A 20 -31.28 -4.04 2.02
C SER A 20 -32.10 -5.09 2.78
N ILE A 21 -32.06 -5.03 4.10
CA ILE A 21 -32.85 -5.89 4.98
C ILE A 21 -33.28 -5.13 6.24
N TRP A 22 -34.46 -5.44 6.71
CA TRP A 22 -35.00 -4.91 7.96
C TRP A 22 -34.69 -5.87 9.11
N VAL A 23 -34.14 -5.34 10.20
CA VAL A 23 -33.75 -6.11 11.39
C VAL A 23 -34.25 -5.44 12.67
N SER A 24 -34.46 -6.23 13.69
CA SER A 24 -34.57 -5.75 15.08
C SER A 24 -33.46 -6.36 15.90
N ALA A 25 -32.48 -5.55 16.31
CA ALA A 25 -31.40 -6.00 17.18
C ALA A 25 -31.91 -6.36 18.57
N GLU A 26 -32.96 -5.66 19.07
CA GLU A 26 -33.61 -5.90 20.38
C GLU A 26 -34.29 -7.26 20.41
N HIS A 27 -35.07 -7.59 19.38
CA HIS A 27 -35.78 -8.86 19.27
C HIS A 27 -35.03 -9.94 18.49
N ARG A 28 -33.79 -9.67 18.04
CA ARG A 28 -32.96 -10.58 17.25
C ARG A 28 -33.63 -11.09 15.97
N GLN A 29 -34.52 -10.30 15.38
CA GLN A 29 -35.23 -10.63 14.14
C GLN A 29 -34.38 -10.17 12.92
N GLY A 30 -34.30 -11.01 11.87
CA GLY A 30 -33.58 -10.71 10.62
C GLY A 30 -32.04 -10.69 10.74
N ILE A 31 -31.48 -11.10 11.88
CA ILE A 31 -30.04 -11.03 12.12
C ILE A 31 -29.26 -12.07 11.30
N GLU A 32 -29.78 -13.28 11.16
CA GLU A 32 -29.14 -14.34 10.37
C GLU A 32 -29.20 -14.00 8.87
N GLU A 33 -30.32 -13.51 8.40
CA GLU A 33 -30.52 -13.03 7.04
C GLU A 33 -29.58 -11.85 6.73
N LEU A 34 -29.35 -10.95 7.69
CA LEU A 34 -28.38 -9.86 7.56
C LEU A 34 -26.95 -10.41 7.42
N LYS A 35 -26.57 -11.41 8.21
CA LYS A 35 -25.27 -12.08 8.10
C LYS A 35 -25.08 -12.74 6.74
N GLU A 36 -26.12 -13.43 6.25
CA GLU A 36 -26.08 -14.03 4.92
C GLU A 36 -25.97 -12.99 3.81
N LEU A 37 -26.72 -11.89 3.90
CA LEU A 37 -26.65 -10.79 2.93
C LEU A 37 -25.24 -10.16 2.93
N ILE A 38 -24.67 -9.88 4.10
CA ILE A 38 -23.30 -9.40 4.24
C ILE A 38 -22.32 -10.41 3.60
N GLY A 39 -22.49 -11.70 3.87
CA GLY A 39 -21.67 -12.75 3.29
C GLY A 39 -21.72 -12.75 1.76
N ARG A 40 -22.90 -12.69 1.16
CA ARG A 40 -23.06 -12.62 -0.31
C ARG A 40 -22.45 -11.37 -0.93
N LEU A 41 -22.61 -10.21 -0.29
CA LEU A 41 -22.07 -8.94 -0.78
C LEU A 41 -20.55 -8.83 -0.65
N THR A 42 -19.94 -9.56 0.29
CA THR A 42 -18.49 -9.51 0.53
C THR A 42 -17.70 -10.50 -0.32
N VAL A 43 -18.31 -11.53 -0.87
CA VAL A 43 -17.63 -12.62 -1.59
C VAL A 43 -17.18 -12.25 -3.01
N THR A 44 -17.69 -11.16 -3.62
CA THR A 44 -17.57 -10.96 -5.06
C THR A 44 -16.26 -10.33 -5.56
N ASP A 45 -15.41 -9.72 -4.73
CA ASP A 45 -14.26 -8.98 -5.26
C ASP A 45 -12.87 -9.39 -4.71
N THR A 46 -12.80 -10.06 -3.58
CA THR A 46 -11.52 -10.37 -2.92
C THR A 46 -10.90 -11.71 -3.29
N MET A 47 -11.67 -12.63 -3.89
CA MET A 47 -11.20 -13.98 -4.19
C MET A 47 -10.33 -14.12 -5.45
N THR A 48 -10.25 -13.08 -6.29
CA THR A 48 -9.52 -13.16 -7.57
C THR A 48 -8.19 -12.40 -7.59
N ARG A 49 -7.97 -11.47 -6.68
CA ARG A 49 -6.74 -10.66 -6.66
C ARG A 49 -5.62 -11.39 -5.93
N ARG A 50 -4.49 -11.53 -6.60
CA ARG A 50 -3.26 -12.07 -6.01
C ARG A 50 -2.24 -10.95 -5.76
N LEU A 51 -1.41 -11.12 -4.75
CA LEU A 51 -0.30 -10.18 -4.47
C LEU A 51 0.80 -10.31 -5.52
N VAL A 52 1.23 -11.54 -5.77
CA VAL A 52 2.33 -11.89 -6.65
C VAL A 52 2.06 -13.16 -7.47
N GLY A 53 1.12 -13.98 -7.06
CA GLY A 53 0.89 -15.31 -7.65
C GLY A 53 0.44 -15.30 -9.11
N ASP A 54 -0.12 -14.21 -9.61
CA ASP A 54 -0.45 -13.98 -11.02
C ASP A 54 0.73 -13.46 -11.85
N LEU A 55 1.84 -13.10 -11.20
CA LEU A 55 3.06 -12.60 -11.82
C LEU A 55 4.16 -13.66 -11.95
N ILE A 56 3.98 -14.83 -11.36
CA ILE A 56 4.94 -15.92 -11.31
C ILE A 56 4.31 -17.21 -11.81
N GLN A 57 5.15 -18.20 -12.14
CA GLN A 57 4.72 -19.51 -12.61
C GLN A 57 5.07 -20.61 -11.59
N PRO A 58 4.37 -21.77 -11.59
CA PRO A 58 4.80 -22.91 -10.82
C PRO A 58 6.25 -23.28 -11.14
N GLY A 59 7.05 -23.50 -10.11
CA GLY A 59 8.48 -23.80 -10.24
C GLY A 59 9.39 -22.56 -10.29
N ASP A 60 8.86 -21.35 -10.42
CA ASP A 60 9.64 -20.12 -10.30
C ASP A 60 10.30 -19.99 -8.93
N MET A 61 11.45 -19.35 -8.89
CA MET A 61 12.17 -19.06 -7.65
C MET A 61 12.10 -17.59 -7.30
N VAL A 62 11.46 -17.28 -6.17
CA VAL A 62 11.25 -15.92 -5.65
C VAL A 62 12.11 -15.71 -4.42
N VAL A 63 12.99 -14.71 -4.46
CA VAL A 63 13.81 -14.32 -3.30
C VAL A 63 13.13 -13.16 -2.57
N LEU A 64 12.88 -13.36 -1.27
CA LEU A 64 12.25 -12.39 -0.39
C LEU A 64 13.31 -11.81 0.55
N VAL A 65 13.65 -10.54 0.36
CA VAL A 65 14.68 -9.85 1.15
C VAL A 65 14.03 -9.11 2.30
N ILE A 66 14.29 -9.58 3.51
CA ILE A 66 13.67 -9.10 4.74
C ILE A 66 14.76 -8.61 5.70
N PRO A 67 14.98 -7.29 5.78
CA PRO A 67 15.92 -6.73 6.75
C PRO A 67 15.47 -7.04 8.18
N ILE A 68 16.42 -7.26 9.05
CA ILE A 68 16.18 -7.36 10.50
C ILE A 68 16.52 -6.01 11.11
N ASP A 69 15.51 -5.24 11.44
CA ASP A 69 15.68 -3.98 12.15
C ASP A 69 15.09 -4.02 13.55
N SER A 70 15.39 -2.99 14.35
CA SER A 70 14.94 -2.89 15.74
C SER A 70 13.44 -2.62 15.88
N ALA A 71 12.80 -2.12 14.81
CA ALA A 71 11.36 -1.81 14.76
C ALA A 71 10.51 -3.03 14.34
N ALA A 72 11.14 -4.07 13.78
CA ALA A 72 10.44 -5.29 13.39
C ALA A 72 9.90 -6.04 14.61
N PRO A 73 8.70 -6.62 14.54
CA PRO A 73 8.16 -7.42 15.64
C PRO A 73 9.08 -8.61 15.93
N LYS A 74 9.54 -8.75 17.18
CA LYS A 74 10.38 -9.89 17.57
C LYS A 74 9.64 -11.21 17.35
N GLY A 75 10.33 -12.17 16.71
CA GLY A 75 9.86 -13.53 16.53
C GLY A 75 8.79 -13.74 15.47
N ARG A 76 8.44 -12.73 14.64
CA ARG A 76 7.47 -12.88 13.56
C ARG A 76 7.75 -11.95 12.38
N LEU A 77 7.31 -12.38 11.20
CA LEU A 77 7.25 -11.54 10.01
C LEU A 77 6.05 -10.58 10.08
N ILE A 78 6.13 -9.45 9.40
CA ILE A 78 4.99 -8.55 9.24
C ILE A 78 3.99 -9.10 8.21
N LEU A 79 2.75 -8.65 8.29
CA LEU A 79 1.64 -9.19 7.49
C LEU A 79 1.91 -9.21 5.98
N PRO A 80 2.44 -8.16 5.32
CA PRO A 80 2.75 -8.20 3.89
C PRO A 80 3.74 -9.29 3.51
N GLN A 81 4.77 -9.53 4.34
CA GLN A 81 5.77 -10.56 4.11
C GLN A 81 5.14 -11.97 4.19
N GLN A 82 4.32 -12.22 5.22
CA GLN A 82 3.60 -13.48 5.37
C GLN A 82 2.65 -13.75 4.19
N GLN A 83 1.91 -12.74 3.75
CA GLN A 83 0.95 -12.87 2.65
C GLN A 83 1.65 -13.15 1.31
N VAL A 84 2.77 -12.48 1.03
CA VAL A 84 3.55 -12.74 -0.20
C VAL A 84 4.14 -14.16 -0.17
N ILE A 85 4.72 -14.61 0.96
CA ILE A 85 5.20 -15.99 1.10
C ILE A 85 4.07 -16.99 0.81
N ARG A 86 2.91 -16.76 1.40
CA ARG A 86 1.75 -17.65 1.22
C ARG A 86 1.31 -17.69 -0.24
N ASP A 87 1.22 -16.56 -0.91
CA ASP A 87 0.80 -16.45 -2.31
C ASP A 87 1.81 -17.11 -3.28
N VAL A 88 3.12 -16.99 -3.01
CA VAL A 88 4.17 -17.72 -3.74
C VAL A 88 3.97 -19.22 -3.64
N LEU A 89 3.76 -19.73 -2.42
CA LEU A 89 3.58 -21.18 -2.19
C LEU A 89 2.28 -21.71 -2.82
N GLU A 90 1.20 -20.95 -2.74
CA GLU A 90 -0.08 -21.32 -3.37
C GLU A 90 -0.02 -21.34 -4.90
N THR A 91 0.93 -20.65 -5.51
CA THR A 91 1.20 -20.71 -6.94
C THR A 91 2.02 -21.95 -7.33
N GLY A 92 2.61 -22.67 -6.37
CA GLY A 92 3.55 -23.77 -6.62
C GLY A 92 4.96 -23.27 -6.96
N ALA A 93 5.28 -22.03 -6.65
CA ALA A 93 6.61 -21.46 -6.76
C ALA A 93 7.41 -21.63 -5.45
N MET A 94 8.71 -21.41 -5.51
CA MET A 94 9.62 -21.55 -4.37
C MET A 94 9.91 -20.18 -3.76
N ALA A 95 9.78 -20.06 -2.43
CA ALA A 95 10.16 -18.85 -1.69
C ALA A 95 11.48 -19.07 -0.96
N VAL A 96 12.49 -18.28 -1.29
CA VAL A 96 13.77 -18.21 -0.59
C VAL A 96 13.80 -16.90 0.21
N VAL A 97 13.90 -17.00 1.53
CA VAL A 97 13.92 -15.83 2.42
C VAL A 97 15.33 -15.58 2.92
N CYS A 98 15.83 -14.36 2.77
CA CYS A 98 17.16 -13.97 3.25
C CYS A 98 17.14 -12.54 3.80
N ARG A 99 18.18 -12.19 4.58
CA ARG A 99 18.41 -10.81 4.97
C ARG A 99 19.06 -10.04 3.82
N ASP A 100 18.96 -8.73 3.87
CA ASP A 100 19.62 -7.82 2.91
C ASP A 100 21.15 -7.98 2.88
N THR A 101 21.73 -8.40 4.01
CA THR A 101 23.18 -8.70 4.13
C THR A 101 23.59 -10.01 3.49
N GLU A 102 22.66 -10.91 3.22
CA GLU A 102 22.90 -12.26 2.68
C GLU A 102 22.48 -12.38 1.20
N LEU A 103 21.93 -11.32 0.62
CA LEU A 103 21.35 -11.37 -0.72
C LEU A 103 22.36 -11.76 -1.79
N GLU A 104 23.56 -11.19 -1.77
CA GLU A 104 24.61 -11.47 -2.75
C GLU A 104 24.99 -12.97 -2.75
N ASP A 105 25.23 -13.54 -1.58
CA ASP A 105 25.52 -14.96 -1.41
C ASP A 105 24.35 -15.84 -1.83
N THR A 106 23.14 -15.41 -1.52
CA THR A 106 21.91 -16.12 -1.89
C THR A 106 21.77 -16.18 -3.42
N LEU A 107 21.87 -15.03 -4.11
CA LEU A 107 21.78 -14.98 -5.58
C LEU A 107 22.86 -15.84 -6.25
N ARG A 108 24.09 -15.80 -5.74
CA ARG A 108 25.20 -16.62 -6.26
C ARG A 108 24.91 -18.13 -6.13
N ARG A 109 24.37 -18.57 -4.97
CA ARG A 109 24.04 -19.97 -4.73
C ARG A 109 22.86 -20.49 -5.57
N LEU A 110 21.97 -19.58 -5.97
CA LEU A 110 20.81 -19.92 -6.80
C LEU A 110 21.12 -19.95 -8.31
N GLU A 111 22.36 -19.67 -8.71
CA GLU A 111 22.90 -19.88 -10.06
C GLU A 111 22.05 -19.28 -11.20
N GLY A 112 21.52 -18.07 -11.00
CA GLY A 112 20.72 -17.39 -12.03
C GLY A 112 19.30 -17.93 -12.22
N LYS A 113 18.83 -18.80 -11.35
CA LYS A 113 17.46 -19.38 -11.42
C LYS A 113 16.38 -18.51 -10.78
N VAL A 114 16.73 -17.28 -10.35
CA VAL A 114 15.81 -16.38 -9.65
C VAL A 114 14.99 -15.61 -10.67
N SER A 115 13.67 -15.75 -10.60
CA SER A 115 12.72 -15.06 -11.48
C SER A 115 12.36 -13.66 -10.93
N LEU A 116 12.26 -13.53 -9.60
CA LEU A 116 11.81 -12.32 -8.93
C LEU A 116 12.50 -12.13 -7.58
N VAL A 117 12.89 -10.89 -7.30
CA VAL A 117 13.28 -10.45 -5.96
C VAL A 117 12.23 -9.48 -5.42
N VAL A 118 11.73 -9.75 -4.22
CA VAL A 118 10.82 -8.85 -3.49
C VAL A 118 11.53 -8.37 -2.24
N THR A 119 11.65 -7.04 -2.07
CA THR A 119 12.39 -6.46 -0.95
C THR A 119 11.53 -5.56 -0.08
N ASP A 120 11.98 -5.30 1.12
CA ASP A 120 11.47 -4.18 1.91
C ASP A 120 11.95 -2.85 1.32
N SER A 121 11.10 -1.85 1.33
CA SER A 121 11.40 -0.55 0.69
C SER A 121 12.63 0.15 1.30
N GLN A 122 12.91 -0.08 2.57
CA GLN A 122 14.11 0.45 3.23
C GLN A 122 15.43 -0.11 2.65
N ALA A 123 15.40 -1.34 2.13
CA ALA A 123 16.57 -2.00 1.58
C ALA A 123 16.80 -1.72 0.08
N PHE A 124 15.90 -0.99 -0.59
CA PHE A 124 15.96 -0.77 -2.04
C PHE A 124 17.31 -0.28 -2.54
N ALA A 125 17.87 0.76 -1.94
CA ALA A 125 19.14 1.34 -2.37
C ALA A 125 20.31 0.34 -2.37
N LYS A 126 20.29 -0.65 -1.48
CA LYS A 126 21.27 -1.73 -1.38
C LYS A 126 20.96 -2.87 -2.34
N VAL A 127 19.71 -3.34 -2.33
CA VAL A 127 19.23 -4.49 -3.08
C VAL A 127 19.34 -4.26 -4.60
N MET A 128 19.00 -3.05 -5.08
CA MET A 128 19.07 -2.72 -6.50
C MET A 128 20.46 -2.89 -7.13
N LYS A 129 21.51 -2.72 -6.33
CA LYS A 129 22.90 -2.84 -6.80
C LYS A 129 23.37 -4.28 -6.93
N LEU A 130 22.68 -5.21 -6.26
CA LEU A 130 23.04 -6.62 -6.19
C LEU A 130 22.20 -7.49 -7.14
N VAL A 131 20.97 -7.07 -7.43
CA VAL A 131 20.05 -7.83 -8.29
C VAL A 131 20.37 -7.56 -9.76
N PRO A 132 20.66 -8.60 -10.58
CA PRO A 132 20.88 -8.46 -12.01
C PRO A 132 19.70 -7.82 -12.74
N ASP A 133 19.95 -7.15 -13.88
CA ASP A 133 18.92 -6.40 -14.61
C ASP A 133 17.88 -7.30 -15.30
N ASP A 134 18.20 -8.54 -15.56
CA ASP A 134 17.34 -9.56 -16.12
C ASP A 134 16.42 -10.21 -15.07
N VAL A 135 16.68 -10.00 -13.78
CA VAL A 135 15.84 -10.44 -12.68
C VAL A 135 14.82 -9.36 -12.31
N TYR A 136 13.53 -9.71 -12.24
CA TYR A 136 12.52 -8.76 -11.78
C TYR A 136 12.76 -8.37 -10.33
N LEU A 137 12.54 -7.10 -10.03
CA LEU A 137 12.71 -6.53 -8.69
C LEU A 137 11.52 -5.65 -8.35
N THR A 138 10.88 -5.93 -7.21
CA THR A 138 9.80 -5.10 -6.67
C THR A 138 9.84 -5.07 -5.14
N SER A 139 8.85 -4.46 -4.48
CA SER A 139 8.77 -4.45 -3.02
C SER A 139 7.43 -4.93 -2.49
N PHE A 140 7.44 -5.36 -1.22
CA PHE A 140 6.20 -5.70 -0.51
C PHE A 140 5.18 -4.56 -0.54
N SER A 141 5.63 -3.31 -0.40
CA SER A 141 4.75 -2.13 -0.42
C SER A 141 4.12 -1.87 -1.78
N ILE A 142 4.86 -2.08 -2.87
CA ILE A 142 4.36 -1.93 -4.25
C ILE A 142 3.36 -3.05 -4.56
N LEU A 143 3.67 -4.29 -4.18
CA LEU A 143 2.73 -5.42 -4.31
C LEU A 143 1.42 -5.17 -3.54
N MET A 144 1.52 -4.64 -2.31
CA MET A 144 0.35 -4.29 -1.50
C MET A 144 -0.47 -3.15 -2.13
N ALA A 145 0.18 -2.13 -2.70
CA ALA A 145 -0.51 -1.04 -3.41
C ALA A 145 -1.29 -1.58 -4.63
N ARG A 146 -0.66 -2.49 -5.40
CA ARG A 146 -1.31 -3.17 -6.51
C ARG A 146 -2.50 -4.01 -6.04
N PHE A 147 -2.32 -4.83 -5.04
CA PHE A 147 -3.36 -5.69 -4.47
C PHE A 147 -4.58 -4.90 -4.02
N LYS A 148 -4.37 -3.73 -3.42
CA LYS A 148 -5.43 -2.80 -3.00
C LYS A 148 -5.98 -1.91 -4.11
N GLY A 149 -5.49 -2.04 -5.36
CA GLY A 149 -5.93 -1.24 -6.49
C GLY A 149 -5.51 0.23 -6.44
N GLN A 150 -4.39 0.53 -5.77
CA GLN A 150 -3.91 1.90 -5.53
C GLN A 150 -2.60 2.22 -6.25
N LEU A 151 -2.03 1.27 -6.99
CA LEU A 151 -0.68 1.42 -7.55
C LEU A 151 -0.57 2.61 -8.50
N ASP A 152 -1.52 2.78 -9.41
CA ASP A 152 -1.50 3.88 -10.40
C ASP A 152 -1.55 5.26 -9.73
N ALA A 153 -2.42 5.42 -8.72
CA ALA A 153 -2.51 6.66 -7.95
C ALA A 153 -1.22 6.90 -7.15
N ALA A 154 -0.65 5.84 -6.56
CA ALA A 154 0.59 5.94 -5.80
C ALA A 154 1.78 6.32 -6.69
N VAL A 155 1.88 5.78 -7.90
CA VAL A 155 2.92 6.13 -8.88
C VAL A 155 2.77 7.59 -9.30
N LYS A 156 1.56 8.03 -9.69
CA LYS A 156 1.30 9.43 -10.03
C LYS A 156 1.62 10.39 -8.88
N GLY A 157 1.27 9.99 -7.66
CA GLY A 157 1.57 10.77 -6.45
C GLY A 157 3.07 10.86 -6.16
N ALA A 158 3.85 9.81 -6.43
CA ALA A 158 5.30 9.84 -6.22
C ALA A 158 6.00 10.84 -7.15
N HIS A 159 5.55 11.00 -8.39
CA HIS A 159 6.09 12.01 -9.32
C HIS A 159 5.85 13.47 -8.90
N VAL A 160 5.01 13.71 -7.91
CA VAL A 160 4.88 15.05 -7.32
C VAL A 160 6.18 15.49 -6.66
N LEU A 161 6.96 14.56 -6.12
CA LEU A 161 8.26 14.84 -5.52
C LEU A 161 9.24 15.48 -6.53
N ASP A 162 9.17 15.11 -7.82
CA ASP A 162 9.96 15.74 -8.89
C ASP A 162 9.55 17.20 -9.11
N ARG A 163 8.24 17.47 -9.08
CA ARG A 163 7.73 18.84 -9.22
C ARG A 163 8.16 19.74 -8.06
N LEU A 164 8.24 19.16 -6.86
CA LEU A 164 8.74 19.86 -5.69
C LEU A 164 10.25 20.12 -5.79
N ARG A 165 11.02 19.21 -6.41
CA ARG A 165 12.47 19.34 -6.63
C ARG A 165 12.84 20.39 -7.67
N GLY A 166 11.99 20.59 -8.69
CA GLY A 166 12.31 21.45 -9.82
C GLY A 166 12.17 22.94 -9.51
N GLU A 167 13.24 23.66 -9.40
CA GLU A 167 13.26 25.13 -9.24
C GLU A 167 12.66 25.91 -10.43
N GLY A 168 12.28 25.24 -11.53
CA GLY A 168 11.91 25.87 -12.79
C GLY A 168 10.48 25.68 -13.28
N GLN A 169 9.65 24.87 -12.65
CA GLN A 169 8.30 24.52 -13.14
C GLN A 169 7.18 24.72 -12.11
N ARG A 170 7.32 25.69 -11.21
CA ARG A 170 6.15 26.20 -10.48
C ARG A 170 5.29 26.94 -11.48
N THR A 171 4.10 26.43 -11.76
CA THR A 171 3.11 27.11 -12.61
C THR A 171 2.71 28.42 -11.94
N ALA A 172 2.30 29.42 -12.75
CA ALA A 172 1.99 30.79 -12.32
C ALA A 172 0.80 30.93 -11.32
N GLY A 173 0.48 29.91 -10.54
CA GLY A 173 -0.51 29.85 -9.46
C GLY A 173 0.08 29.43 -8.11
N ASP A 174 1.32 28.97 -8.07
CA ASP A 174 1.97 28.60 -6.81
C ASP A 174 2.46 29.86 -6.11
N GLU A 175 1.99 30.10 -4.89
CA GLU A 175 2.45 31.22 -4.05
C GLU A 175 3.97 31.10 -3.85
N ALA A 176 4.72 31.94 -4.56
CA ALA A 176 6.17 31.94 -4.52
C ALA A 176 6.66 32.15 -3.08
N GLY A 177 7.36 31.16 -2.52
CA GLY A 177 7.97 31.24 -1.20
C GLY A 177 7.29 30.43 -0.09
N LYS A 178 6.17 29.73 -0.33
CA LYS A 178 5.52 28.90 0.68
C LYS A 178 6.14 27.50 0.70
N ALA A 179 6.50 27.02 1.89
CA ALA A 179 6.99 25.66 2.08
C ALA A 179 5.90 24.64 1.68
N PRO A 180 6.24 23.57 0.93
CA PRO A 180 5.29 22.51 0.61
C PRO A 180 4.74 21.86 1.86
N LYS A 181 3.45 21.51 1.86
CA LYS A 181 2.79 20.83 2.98
C LYS A 181 2.54 19.38 2.65
N ILE A 182 3.13 18.50 3.41
CA ILE A 182 3.03 17.05 3.20
C ILE A 182 2.35 16.38 4.39
N LEU A 183 1.25 15.68 4.12
CA LEU A 183 0.59 14.84 5.11
C LEU A 183 1.19 13.43 5.06
N ILE A 184 1.76 12.98 6.18
CA ILE A 184 2.20 11.60 6.37
C ILE A 184 1.16 10.88 7.21
N ALA A 185 0.52 9.84 6.62
CA ALA A 185 -0.58 9.13 7.23
C ALA A 185 -0.23 7.64 7.46
N GLU A 186 -0.48 7.17 8.68
CA GLU A 186 -0.29 5.78 9.06
C GLU A 186 -1.62 5.09 9.34
N GLY A 187 -1.76 3.85 8.89
CA GLY A 187 -3.00 3.07 9.07
C GLY A 187 -3.13 2.39 10.42
N CYS A 188 -2.12 2.46 11.26
CA CYS A 188 -2.11 1.83 12.60
C CYS A 188 -1.43 2.74 13.62
N THR A 189 -1.70 2.45 14.89
CA THR A 189 -1.09 3.10 16.05
C THR A 189 0.01 2.20 16.62
N HIS A 190 1.05 1.92 15.84
CA HIS A 190 2.20 1.17 16.36
C HIS A 190 3.10 2.05 17.22
N HIS A 191 3.88 1.43 18.10
CA HIS A 191 4.80 2.16 18.95
C HIS A 191 5.95 2.73 18.10
N ARG A 192 6.02 4.05 17.99
CA ARG A 192 7.07 4.76 17.24
C ARG A 192 8.39 4.65 17.98
N GLN A 193 9.43 4.29 17.23
CA GLN A 193 10.81 4.23 17.71
C GLN A 193 11.63 5.41 17.19
N CYS A 194 12.82 5.61 17.73
CA CYS A 194 13.71 6.72 17.35
C CYS A 194 14.07 6.75 15.86
N ASP A 195 14.02 5.60 15.18
CA ASP A 195 14.32 5.45 13.75
C ASP A 195 13.08 5.11 12.90
N ASP A 196 11.91 5.58 13.32
CA ASP A 196 10.66 5.34 12.61
C ASP A 196 10.69 5.83 11.17
N ILE A 197 10.12 5.01 10.25
CA ILE A 197 10.15 5.32 8.82
C ILE A 197 9.33 6.57 8.52
N GLY A 198 8.10 6.64 9.04
CA GLY A 198 7.14 7.68 8.70
C GLY A 198 7.51 9.03 9.27
N THR A 199 7.93 9.08 10.52
CA THR A 199 8.13 10.34 11.25
C THR A 199 9.57 10.85 11.23
N VAL A 200 10.55 10.00 10.94
CA VAL A 200 11.98 10.36 10.98
C VAL A 200 12.65 10.19 9.63
N LYS A 201 12.69 8.96 9.09
CA LYS A 201 13.48 8.67 7.89
C LYS A 201 12.88 9.30 6.63
N LEU A 202 11.58 9.14 6.42
CA LEU A 202 10.91 9.63 5.21
C LEU A 202 10.97 11.16 5.08
N PRO A 203 10.70 11.97 6.12
CA PRO A 203 10.95 13.40 6.08
C PRO A 203 12.38 13.78 5.71
N GLY A 204 13.37 13.06 6.27
CA GLY A 204 14.78 13.27 5.94
C GLY A 204 15.07 13.01 4.46
N TRP A 205 14.63 11.88 3.92
CA TRP A 205 14.82 11.54 2.50
C TRP A 205 14.08 12.51 1.56
N ILE A 206 12.91 13.01 1.93
CA ILE A 206 12.17 14.00 1.13
C ILE A 206 12.92 15.33 1.08
N ARG A 207 13.45 15.79 2.21
CA ARG A 207 14.29 17.01 2.24
C ARG A 207 15.53 16.85 1.37
N GLU A 208 16.25 15.74 1.52
CA GLU A 208 17.43 15.44 0.72
C GLU A 208 17.10 15.37 -0.77
N TYR A 209 16.00 14.71 -1.14
CA TYR A 209 15.58 14.54 -2.52
C TYR A 209 15.11 15.85 -3.17
N THR A 210 14.30 16.63 -2.47
CA THR A 210 13.70 17.85 -3.01
C THR A 210 14.59 19.08 -2.88
N GLY A 211 15.52 19.08 -1.92
CA GLY A 211 16.29 20.26 -1.55
C GLY A 211 15.48 21.35 -0.85
N LEU A 212 14.26 21.03 -0.37
CA LEU A 212 13.34 21.95 0.28
C LEU A 212 13.14 21.57 1.76
N GLU A 213 12.51 22.48 2.52
CA GLU A 213 12.06 22.24 3.90
C GLU A 213 10.50 22.19 3.95
N PRO A 214 9.87 21.05 3.60
CA PRO A 214 8.43 20.92 3.67
C PRO A 214 7.91 20.97 5.11
N GLU A 215 6.67 21.48 5.28
CA GLU A 215 5.91 21.29 6.52
C GLU A 215 5.29 19.89 6.54
N PHE A 216 5.62 19.08 7.55
CA PHE A 216 5.06 17.76 7.72
C PHE A 216 3.96 17.75 8.77
N THR A 217 2.82 17.17 8.43
CA THR A 217 1.75 16.80 9.37
C THR A 217 1.68 15.29 9.48
N PHE A 218 1.53 14.77 10.68
CA PHE A 218 1.51 13.32 10.93
C PHE A 218 0.17 12.91 11.54
N VAL A 219 -0.46 11.89 10.96
CA VAL A 219 -1.69 11.28 11.48
C VAL A 219 -1.55 9.77 11.54
N SER A 220 -2.26 9.12 12.48
CA SER A 220 -2.18 7.67 12.65
C SER A 220 -3.54 7.04 12.97
N GLY A 221 -3.67 5.75 12.71
CA GLY A 221 -4.89 4.99 12.98
C GLY A 221 -6.10 5.51 12.19
N THR A 222 -7.15 5.92 12.89
CA THR A 222 -8.41 6.41 12.30
C THR A 222 -8.41 7.92 12.02
N GLU A 223 -7.37 8.64 12.40
CA GLU A 223 -7.29 10.11 12.33
C GLU A 223 -6.96 10.65 10.92
N PHE A 224 -7.44 10.02 9.86
CA PHE A 224 -7.24 10.54 8.51
C PHE A 224 -8.18 11.73 8.26
N PRO A 225 -7.65 12.93 7.91
CA PRO A 225 -8.46 14.15 7.83
C PRO A 225 -9.55 14.07 6.76
N GLU A 226 -10.69 14.68 7.04
CA GLU A 226 -11.75 14.87 6.04
C GLU A 226 -11.39 15.95 5.02
N LYS A 227 -10.74 17.02 5.48
CA LYS A 227 -10.28 18.14 4.64
C LYS A 227 -8.79 18.01 4.39
N LEU A 228 -8.43 17.83 3.12
CA LEU A 228 -7.06 17.73 2.66
C LEU A 228 -6.60 18.99 1.93
N ALA A 229 -7.50 19.96 1.72
CA ALA A 229 -7.17 21.24 1.10
C ALA A 229 -6.02 21.92 1.85
N GLY A 230 -4.99 22.31 1.10
CA GLY A 230 -3.78 22.94 1.64
C GLY A 230 -2.59 21.98 1.82
N TYR A 231 -2.75 20.69 1.57
CA TYR A 231 -1.61 19.79 1.38
C TYR A 231 -1.25 19.68 -0.10
N ASP A 232 0.05 19.61 -0.39
CA ASP A 232 0.57 19.40 -1.74
C ASP A 232 0.71 17.91 -2.07
N LEU A 233 0.86 17.07 -1.05
CA LEU A 233 1.02 15.62 -1.18
C LEU A 233 0.57 14.90 0.08
N VAL A 234 -0.10 13.77 -0.09
CA VAL A 234 -0.35 12.78 0.98
C VAL A 234 0.54 11.57 0.75
N ILE A 235 1.31 11.17 1.77
CA ILE A 235 2.11 9.96 1.75
C ILE A 235 1.58 9.01 2.82
N HIS A 236 0.93 7.92 2.40
CA HIS A 236 0.33 6.94 3.30
C HIS A 236 1.27 5.75 3.51
N CYS A 237 1.28 5.15 4.70
CA CYS A 237 1.94 3.85 4.87
C CYS A 237 1.28 2.77 3.99
N GLY A 238 1.85 1.57 3.90
CA GLY A 238 1.28 0.47 3.12
C GLY A 238 -0.13 0.04 3.54
N GLY A 239 -0.64 0.56 4.66
CA GLY A 239 -2.00 0.30 5.15
C GLY A 239 -2.29 -1.18 5.40
N CYS A 240 -1.28 -1.98 5.81
CA CYS A 240 -1.40 -3.42 5.99
C CYS A 240 -2.50 -3.82 6.99
N MET A 241 -2.76 -2.97 7.98
CA MET A 241 -3.80 -3.18 9.00
C MET A 241 -5.17 -2.59 8.61
N LEU A 242 -5.23 -1.84 7.52
CA LEU A 242 -6.49 -1.29 7.00
C LEU A 242 -7.09 -2.22 5.95
N ASN A 243 -8.40 -2.35 5.99
CA ASN A 243 -9.11 -3.06 4.93
C ASN A 243 -9.13 -2.25 3.62
N GLU A 244 -9.48 -2.90 2.53
CA GLU A 244 -9.51 -2.29 1.19
C GLU A 244 -10.48 -1.11 1.11
N ARG A 245 -11.64 -1.20 1.76
CA ARG A 245 -12.66 -0.14 1.75
C ARG A 245 -12.15 1.15 2.40
N GLU A 246 -11.48 1.03 3.54
CA GLU A 246 -10.90 2.19 4.23
C GLU A 246 -9.80 2.83 3.36
N MET A 247 -8.93 2.02 2.74
CA MET A 247 -7.91 2.54 1.86
C MET A 247 -8.49 3.22 0.61
N LYS A 248 -9.54 2.64 0.00
CA LYS A 248 -10.28 3.27 -1.10
C LYS A 248 -10.96 4.57 -0.66
N SER A 249 -11.53 4.59 0.55
CA SER A 249 -12.15 5.80 1.11
C SER A 249 -11.13 6.94 1.27
N ARG A 250 -9.95 6.65 1.81
CA ARG A 250 -8.86 7.64 1.96
C ARG A 250 -8.37 8.16 0.62
N GLN A 251 -8.15 7.25 -0.32
CA GLN A 251 -7.76 7.60 -1.69
C GLN A 251 -8.84 8.44 -2.38
N GLY A 252 -10.09 8.00 -2.35
CA GLY A 252 -11.22 8.73 -2.95
C GLY A 252 -11.39 10.14 -2.37
N ARG A 253 -11.12 10.30 -1.07
CA ARG A 253 -11.13 11.60 -0.39
C ARG A 253 -10.02 12.52 -0.91
N ALA A 254 -8.83 11.99 -1.17
CA ALA A 254 -7.72 12.73 -1.77
C ALA A 254 -8.03 13.10 -3.24
N GLU A 255 -8.55 12.16 -4.02
CA GLU A 255 -8.93 12.37 -5.43
C GLU A 255 -10.04 13.43 -5.58
N GLN A 256 -11.10 13.37 -4.75
CA GLN A 256 -12.20 14.35 -4.77
C GLN A 256 -11.73 15.78 -4.49
N GLN A 257 -10.64 15.94 -3.74
CA GLN A 257 -10.05 17.22 -3.41
C GLN A 257 -8.85 17.57 -4.30
N ASN A 258 -8.56 16.76 -5.34
CA ASN A 258 -7.42 16.90 -6.24
C ASN A 258 -6.07 16.94 -5.52
N ILE A 259 -5.94 16.24 -4.38
CA ILE A 259 -4.68 16.14 -3.64
C ILE A 259 -4.01 14.81 -4.05
N PRO A 260 -2.80 14.86 -4.62
CA PRO A 260 -2.08 13.65 -4.99
C PRO A 260 -1.74 12.82 -3.75
N MET A 261 -1.85 11.49 -3.90
CA MET A 261 -1.56 10.55 -2.82
C MET A 261 -0.61 9.46 -3.31
N THR A 262 0.42 9.18 -2.51
CA THR A 262 1.35 8.06 -2.73
C THR A 262 1.49 7.21 -1.46
N ASN A 263 2.29 6.17 -1.52
CA ASN A 263 2.65 5.39 -0.34
C ASN A 263 4.16 5.40 -0.07
N TYR A 264 4.56 5.00 1.14
CA TYR A 264 5.95 4.94 1.57
C TYR A 264 6.85 4.22 0.56
N GLY A 265 6.46 3.01 0.16
CA GLY A 265 7.28 2.19 -0.73
C GLY A 265 7.46 2.77 -2.12
N THR A 266 6.38 3.31 -2.70
CA THR A 266 6.43 3.94 -4.02
C THR A 266 7.23 5.24 -3.98
N ALA A 267 7.05 6.07 -2.94
CA ALA A 267 7.83 7.29 -2.75
C ALA A 267 9.33 6.99 -2.56
N ILE A 268 9.67 5.99 -1.73
CA ILE A 268 11.06 5.58 -1.51
C ILE A 268 11.67 5.02 -2.79
N ALA A 269 10.94 4.17 -3.53
CA ALA A 269 11.40 3.64 -4.81
C ALA A 269 11.66 4.75 -5.84
N HIS A 270 10.79 5.75 -5.87
CA HIS A 270 10.91 6.91 -6.75
C HIS A 270 12.15 7.75 -6.41
N MET A 271 12.32 8.13 -5.16
CA MET A 271 13.47 8.90 -4.70
C MET A 271 14.82 8.19 -4.93
N ASN A 272 14.82 6.85 -4.91
CA ASN A 272 16.00 6.04 -5.21
C ASN A 272 16.19 5.75 -6.71
N GLY A 273 15.32 6.27 -7.60
CA GLY A 273 15.41 6.05 -9.05
C GLY A 273 15.12 4.61 -9.50
N ILE A 274 14.45 3.80 -8.66
CA ILE A 274 14.19 2.38 -8.92
C ILE A 274 12.71 2.10 -9.25
N LEU A 275 11.85 3.10 -9.20
CA LEU A 275 10.41 2.91 -9.38
C LEU A 275 10.09 2.22 -10.71
N ASP A 276 10.62 2.72 -11.84
CA ASP A 276 10.36 2.14 -13.15
C ASP A 276 10.80 0.67 -13.25
N ARG A 277 11.98 0.33 -12.69
CA ARG A 277 12.44 -1.05 -12.60
C ARG A 277 11.49 -1.92 -11.77
N SER A 278 10.98 -1.38 -10.66
CA SER A 278 10.07 -2.09 -9.78
C SER A 278 8.68 -2.34 -10.38
N LEU A 279 8.32 -1.58 -11.42
CA LEU A 279 7.06 -1.71 -12.13
C LEU A 279 7.14 -2.63 -13.37
N ARG A 280 8.33 -2.97 -13.86
CA ARG A 280 8.51 -3.78 -15.09
C ARG A 280 7.74 -5.10 -15.05
N ILE A 281 7.71 -5.78 -13.92
CA ILE A 281 7.01 -7.07 -13.77
C ILE A 281 5.51 -6.96 -14.08
N PHE A 282 4.86 -5.83 -13.77
CA PHE A 282 3.44 -5.61 -14.03
C PHE A 282 3.15 -5.33 -15.50
N GLN A 283 4.08 -4.69 -16.21
CA GLN A 283 3.95 -4.37 -17.63
C GLN A 283 4.12 -5.61 -18.51
N THR A 284 5.01 -6.51 -18.15
CA THR A 284 5.37 -7.67 -18.96
C THR A 284 4.43 -8.87 -18.78
N LYS A 285 3.84 -9.02 -17.60
CA LYS A 285 3.06 -10.21 -17.22
C LYS A 285 1.53 -10.00 -17.23
N VAL A 286 1.05 -8.76 -17.36
CA VAL A 286 -0.39 -8.43 -17.43
C VAL A 286 -0.94 -8.42 -18.86
N ASN A 287 -0.07 -8.52 -19.88
CA ASN A 287 -0.43 -8.57 -21.30
C ASN A 287 -0.54 -10.00 -21.88
N ILE A 288 -0.88 -11.00 -21.03
CA ILE A 288 -1.17 -12.38 -21.49
C ILE A 288 -2.64 -12.68 -21.25
#